data_bc4942d5f8ba28d3673abd4e7e8969b8
#
_entry.id   bc4942d5f8ba28d3673abd4e7e8969b8
#
_cell.length_a   1.000
_cell.length_b   1.000
_cell.length_c   1.000
_cell.angle_alpha   90.00
_cell.angle_beta   90.00
_cell.angle_gamma   90.00
#
_symmetry.space_group_name_H-M   'P 1'
#
loop_
_entity.id
_entity.type
_entity.pdbx_description
1 polymer ?
#
loop_
_entity_poly.entity_id
_entity_poly.type
_entity_poly.pdbx_seq_one_letter_code
_entity_poly.pdbx_strand_id
1 'polypeptide(L)'
;MGLNLSGMTTETRNPRTMQLDQMSPLEIVTVMNEEDARVPLAIAKCLPQIAQAVTWAAESFEKGGRLFYMGAGTSGRLGVLDAAECPPTFGVPKEMVVGLIAGGEKAFIEAVEGAEDSRELAVEDLKAHGLTANDLVVGIAASGRTPYVLGGLDYAKSVGCHTAAIACNIGSAIGKAAELAIEVNCGPEVLTGSTRLKSGTAQKLILNMISTGSMVRTGKAYQNLMVDVQQTNEKLHTRAENIVIDATGVEREKARAAIDAADGSVKTAITMLLADCDAAEAARRLERAHGHVREAIRLEVL
;
A
#
# COMPACT_ATOMS: atom_id res chain seq x y z
N MET A 1 26.42 -19.69 -16.57
CA MET A 1 27.16 -18.71 -15.74
C MET A 1 26.43 -18.57 -14.44
N GLY A 2 27.09 -18.77 -13.27
CA GLY A 2 26.49 -18.66 -11.96
C GLY A 2 26.03 -17.21 -11.69
N LEU A 3 24.97 -17.04 -10.91
CA LEU A 3 24.42 -15.77 -10.45
C LEU A 3 25.49 -15.00 -9.65
N ASN A 4 25.93 -13.84 -10.14
CA ASN A 4 26.85 -12.98 -9.39
C ASN A 4 26.04 -12.10 -8.41
N LEU A 5 26.09 -12.44 -7.12
CA LEU A 5 25.39 -11.73 -6.02
C LEU A 5 26.31 -10.73 -5.30
N SER A 6 27.62 -10.71 -5.60
CA SER A 6 28.62 -9.99 -4.82
C SER A 6 28.48 -8.46 -4.81
N GLY A 7 27.70 -7.88 -5.73
CA GLY A 7 27.43 -6.44 -5.78
C GLY A 7 26.11 -6.00 -5.12
N MET A 8 25.36 -6.92 -4.52
CA MET A 8 24.05 -6.64 -3.96
C MET A 8 24.15 -6.40 -2.45
N THR A 9 23.69 -5.26 -1.98
CA THR A 9 23.71 -4.89 -0.55
C THR A 9 22.95 -5.91 0.29
N THR A 10 21.84 -6.46 -0.22
CA THR A 10 21.03 -7.50 0.44
C THR A 10 21.77 -8.82 0.68
N GLU A 11 22.86 -9.08 -0.07
CA GLU A 11 23.65 -10.30 0.00
C GLU A 11 24.99 -10.10 0.73
N THR A 12 25.34 -8.87 1.11
CA THR A 12 26.56 -8.57 1.85
C THR A 12 26.40 -8.87 3.33
N ARG A 13 27.52 -9.20 4.01
CA ARG A 13 27.51 -9.42 5.45
C ARG A 13 27.45 -8.10 6.22
N ASN A 14 26.65 -8.04 7.27
CA ASN A 14 26.60 -6.87 8.15
C ASN A 14 27.80 -6.91 9.13
N PRO A 15 28.70 -5.92 9.09
CA PRO A 15 29.88 -5.91 9.97
C PRO A 15 29.54 -5.83 11.46
N ARG A 16 28.35 -5.32 11.81
CA ARG A 16 27.90 -5.20 13.20
C ARG A 16 27.40 -6.55 13.77
N THR A 17 27.12 -7.52 12.94
CA THR A 17 26.54 -8.81 13.35
C THR A 17 27.41 -10.02 13.00
N MET A 18 28.71 -9.79 12.82
CA MET A 18 29.67 -10.86 12.50
C MET A 18 29.75 -11.97 13.57
N GLN A 19 29.36 -11.66 14.79
CA GLN A 19 29.35 -12.57 15.95
C GLN A 19 27.91 -12.84 16.45
N LEU A 20 26.91 -12.74 15.57
CA LEU A 20 25.49 -12.84 15.91
C LEU A 20 25.17 -14.14 16.67
N ASP A 21 25.80 -15.25 16.32
CA ASP A 21 25.65 -16.57 16.93
C ASP A 21 26.18 -16.67 18.36
N GLN A 22 26.99 -15.71 18.80
CA GLN A 22 27.56 -15.64 20.16
C GLN A 22 26.89 -14.60 21.06
N MET A 23 25.96 -13.81 20.48
CA MET A 23 25.26 -12.75 21.22
C MET A 23 24.18 -13.34 22.12
N SER A 24 24.00 -12.74 23.29
CA SER A 24 22.84 -12.99 24.13
C SER A 24 21.54 -12.56 23.45
N PRO A 25 20.37 -13.07 23.86
CA PRO A 25 19.09 -12.63 23.30
C PRO A 25 18.88 -11.10 23.34
N LEU A 26 19.31 -10.44 24.40
CA LEU A 26 19.20 -8.98 24.52
C LEU A 26 20.10 -8.26 23.51
N GLU A 27 21.33 -8.71 23.31
CA GLU A 27 22.24 -8.13 22.32
C GLU A 27 21.70 -8.32 20.89
N ILE A 28 21.14 -9.51 20.58
CA ILE A 28 20.52 -9.78 19.27
C ILE A 28 19.40 -8.80 19.01
N VAL A 29 18.40 -8.68 19.90
CA VAL A 29 17.24 -7.80 19.66
C VAL A 29 17.64 -6.32 19.69
N THR A 30 18.68 -5.95 20.45
CA THR A 30 19.21 -4.59 20.47
C THR A 30 19.81 -4.22 19.12
N VAL A 31 20.72 -5.05 18.57
CA VAL A 31 21.32 -4.75 17.26
C VAL A 31 20.30 -4.79 16.15
N MET A 32 19.29 -5.67 16.21
CA MET A 32 18.18 -5.69 15.26
C MET A 32 17.41 -4.37 15.30
N ASN A 33 17.00 -3.91 16.47
CA ASN A 33 16.25 -2.66 16.63
C ASN A 33 17.05 -1.45 16.14
N GLU A 34 18.35 -1.38 16.43
CA GLU A 34 19.24 -0.31 15.96
C GLU A 34 19.41 -0.31 14.43
N GLU A 35 19.47 -1.48 13.80
CA GLU A 35 19.51 -1.62 12.35
C GLU A 35 18.16 -1.23 11.73
N ASP A 36 17.03 -1.64 12.32
CA ASP A 36 15.68 -1.30 11.84
C ASP A 36 15.40 0.20 11.93
N ALA A 37 15.96 0.90 12.92
CA ALA A 37 15.84 2.35 13.05
C ALA A 37 16.42 3.14 11.85
N ARG A 38 17.24 2.50 11.01
CA ARG A 38 17.78 3.10 9.78
C ARG A 38 16.83 3.04 8.59
N VAL A 39 15.83 2.16 8.64
CA VAL A 39 14.92 1.93 7.51
C VAL A 39 14.15 3.20 7.12
N PRO A 40 13.50 3.94 8.03
CA PRO A 40 12.81 5.19 7.68
C PRO A 40 13.75 6.24 7.07
N LEU A 41 15.00 6.31 7.53
CA LEU A 41 16.00 7.24 7.00
C LEU A 41 16.44 6.87 5.57
N ALA A 42 16.48 5.58 5.25
CA ALA A 42 16.74 5.12 3.89
C ALA A 42 15.56 5.44 2.97
N ILE A 43 14.32 5.22 3.42
CA ILE A 43 13.08 5.53 2.68
C ILE A 43 12.97 7.04 2.40
N ALA A 44 13.40 7.91 3.33
CA ALA A 44 13.35 9.36 3.17
C ALA A 44 14.02 9.86 1.87
N LYS A 45 14.99 9.11 1.35
CA LYS A 45 15.67 9.42 0.07
C LYS A 45 14.82 9.12 -1.16
N CYS A 46 13.75 8.34 -1.01
CA CYS A 46 12.86 7.89 -2.10
C CYS A 46 11.46 8.53 -2.02
N LEU A 47 11.22 9.46 -1.10
CA LEU A 47 9.91 10.10 -0.93
C LEU A 47 9.34 10.74 -2.21
N PRO A 48 10.13 11.42 -3.06
CA PRO A 48 9.61 11.93 -4.33
C PRO A 48 9.07 10.84 -5.26
N GLN A 49 9.76 9.70 -5.35
CA GLN A 49 9.32 8.56 -6.15
C GLN A 49 8.06 7.90 -5.56
N ILE A 50 8.01 7.77 -4.23
CA ILE A 50 6.83 7.26 -3.54
C ILE A 50 5.63 8.19 -3.77
N ALA A 51 5.82 9.51 -3.67
CA ALA A 51 4.78 10.50 -3.96
C ALA A 51 4.27 10.41 -5.41
N GLN A 52 5.15 10.13 -6.38
CA GLN A 52 4.74 9.90 -7.76
C GLN A 52 3.88 8.64 -7.90
N ALA A 53 4.24 7.55 -7.23
CA ALA A 53 3.42 6.32 -7.21
C ALA A 53 2.04 6.57 -6.57
N VAL A 54 1.98 7.38 -5.49
CA VAL A 54 0.71 7.83 -4.87
C VAL A 54 -0.15 8.58 -5.88
N THR A 55 0.45 9.50 -6.64
CA THR A 55 -0.26 10.27 -7.68
C THR A 55 -0.83 9.34 -8.75
N TRP A 56 -0.03 8.45 -9.31
CA TRP A 56 -0.49 7.51 -10.33
C TRP A 56 -1.57 6.55 -9.82
N ALA A 57 -1.48 6.08 -8.56
CA ALA A 57 -2.52 5.24 -7.97
C ALA A 57 -3.85 6.00 -7.83
N ALA A 58 -3.82 7.25 -7.36
CA ALA A 58 -5.02 8.09 -7.26
C ALA A 58 -5.64 8.35 -8.66
N GLU A 59 -4.82 8.70 -9.64
CA GLU A 59 -5.29 8.88 -11.04
C GLU A 59 -5.87 7.60 -11.65
N SER A 60 -5.29 6.42 -11.32
CA SER A 60 -5.85 5.12 -11.70
C SER A 60 -7.25 4.94 -11.12
N PHE A 61 -7.43 5.19 -9.83
CA PHE A 61 -8.74 5.06 -9.17
C PHE A 61 -9.79 6.02 -9.76
N GLU A 62 -9.41 7.26 -10.06
CA GLU A 62 -10.30 8.25 -10.69
C GLU A 62 -10.75 7.81 -12.10
N LYS A 63 -9.91 7.08 -12.83
CA LYS A 63 -10.21 6.52 -14.16
C LYS A 63 -10.92 5.17 -14.12
N GLY A 64 -11.31 4.69 -12.92
CA GLY A 64 -11.89 3.36 -12.71
C GLY A 64 -10.89 2.22 -12.87
N GLY A 65 -9.60 2.53 -12.82
CA GLY A 65 -8.51 1.56 -12.77
C GLY A 65 -8.21 1.09 -11.34
N ARG A 66 -7.15 0.31 -11.19
CA ARG A 66 -6.78 -0.41 -9.97
C ARG A 66 -5.30 -0.28 -9.67
N LEU A 67 -4.94 -0.55 -8.43
CA LEU A 67 -3.55 -0.71 -7.99
C LEU A 67 -3.23 -2.21 -7.86
N PHE A 68 -2.25 -2.69 -8.61
CA PHE A 68 -1.73 -4.04 -8.50
C PHE A 68 -0.39 -4.03 -7.80
N TYR A 69 -0.27 -4.80 -6.73
CA TYR A 69 0.99 -5.20 -6.14
C TYR A 69 1.38 -6.60 -6.62
N MET A 70 2.62 -6.81 -7.03
CA MET A 70 3.07 -8.14 -7.43
C MET A 70 4.48 -8.43 -6.94
N GLY A 71 4.66 -9.63 -6.40
CA GLY A 71 5.95 -10.06 -5.86
C GLY A 71 5.98 -11.55 -5.56
N ALA A 72 7.15 -12.03 -5.12
CA ALA A 72 7.35 -13.40 -4.66
C ALA A 72 7.70 -13.45 -3.17
N GLY A 73 7.44 -14.56 -2.50
CA GLY A 73 7.79 -14.78 -1.09
C GLY A 73 7.29 -13.67 -0.17
N THR A 74 8.17 -13.10 0.65
CA THR A 74 7.84 -12.00 1.58
C THR A 74 7.29 -10.77 0.86
N SER A 75 7.87 -10.39 -0.28
CA SER A 75 7.43 -9.22 -1.04
C SER A 75 5.99 -9.37 -1.54
N GLY A 76 5.63 -10.55 -2.07
CA GLY A 76 4.26 -10.85 -2.49
C GLY A 76 3.29 -10.87 -1.30
N ARG A 77 3.69 -11.47 -0.16
CA ARG A 77 2.87 -11.48 1.07
C ARG A 77 2.56 -10.09 1.57
N LEU A 78 3.52 -9.18 1.54
CA LEU A 78 3.32 -7.79 1.96
C LEU A 78 2.35 -7.05 1.02
N GLY A 79 2.43 -7.29 -0.29
CA GLY A 79 1.47 -6.75 -1.26
C GLY A 79 0.04 -7.25 -1.02
N VAL A 80 -0.13 -8.55 -0.76
CA VAL A 80 -1.43 -9.14 -0.41
C VAL A 80 -1.95 -8.59 0.91
N LEU A 81 -1.09 -8.44 1.92
CA LEU A 81 -1.47 -7.88 3.23
C LEU A 81 -1.99 -6.44 3.08
N ASP A 82 -1.25 -5.56 2.41
CA ASP A 82 -1.65 -4.15 2.22
C ASP A 82 -2.97 -4.06 1.43
N ALA A 83 -3.13 -4.85 0.37
CA ALA A 83 -4.35 -4.92 -0.42
C ALA A 83 -5.57 -5.36 0.42
N ALA A 84 -5.40 -6.39 1.27
CA ALA A 84 -6.48 -6.92 2.12
C ALA A 84 -6.96 -5.93 3.19
N GLU A 85 -6.13 -4.99 3.61
CA GLU A 85 -6.48 -3.97 4.61
C GLU A 85 -7.20 -2.74 4.02
N CYS A 86 -7.20 -2.57 2.69
CA CYS A 86 -7.86 -1.42 2.04
C CYS A 86 -9.40 -1.44 2.17
N PRO A 87 -10.11 -2.55 1.94
CA PRO A 87 -11.57 -2.58 2.08
C PRO A 87 -12.07 -2.20 3.48
N PRO A 88 -11.59 -2.79 4.59
CA PRO A 88 -12.09 -2.44 5.92
C PRO A 88 -11.70 -1.03 6.37
N THR A 89 -10.58 -0.49 5.85
CA THR A 89 -10.08 0.83 6.24
C THR A 89 -10.75 1.97 5.47
N PHE A 90 -10.94 1.78 4.16
CA PHE A 90 -11.37 2.85 3.25
C PHE A 90 -12.74 2.61 2.61
N GLY A 91 -13.41 1.50 2.92
CA GLY A 91 -14.71 1.17 2.36
C GLY A 91 -14.70 0.96 0.84
N VAL A 92 -13.57 0.52 0.29
CA VAL A 92 -13.40 0.29 -1.15
C VAL A 92 -13.66 -1.17 -1.53
N PRO A 93 -14.01 -1.45 -2.80
CA PRO A 93 -14.10 -2.82 -3.29
C PRO A 93 -12.73 -3.53 -3.18
N LYS A 94 -12.76 -4.84 -2.90
CA LYS A 94 -11.53 -5.65 -2.79
C LYS A 94 -10.73 -5.72 -4.10
N GLU A 95 -11.37 -5.42 -5.21
CA GLU A 95 -10.79 -5.38 -6.54
C GLU A 95 -10.00 -4.10 -6.82
N MET A 96 -10.18 -3.03 -6.00
CA MET A 96 -9.51 -1.74 -6.23
C MET A 96 -8.00 -1.80 -5.96
N VAL A 97 -7.59 -2.56 -4.95
CA VAL A 97 -6.17 -2.85 -4.66
C VAL A 97 -5.99 -4.36 -4.66
N VAL A 98 -5.16 -4.87 -5.55
CA VAL A 98 -4.99 -6.30 -5.79
C VAL A 98 -3.55 -6.70 -5.47
N GLY A 99 -3.39 -7.68 -4.58
CA GLY A 99 -2.09 -8.27 -4.25
C GLY A 99 -1.89 -9.60 -4.99
N LEU A 100 -0.87 -9.69 -5.81
CA LEU A 100 -0.45 -10.91 -6.52
C LEU A 100 0.84 -11.46 -5.92
N ILE A 101 0.82 -12.75 -5.61
CA ILE A 101 1.99 -13.48 -5.14
C ILE A 101 2.34 -14.62 -6.10
N ALA A 102 3.60 -14.72 -6.50
CA ALA A 102 4.07 -15.81 -7.35
C ALA A 102 3.71 -17.18 -6.76
N GLY A 103 2.98 -18.00 -7.51
CA GLY A 103 2.43 -19.28 -7.05
C GLY A 103 1.00 -19.21 -6.47
N GLY A 104 0.36 -18.02 -6.50
CA GLY A 104 -1.04 -17.83 -6.12
C GLY A 104 -1.29 -17.94 -4.61
N GLU A 105 -2.55 -18.14 -4.21
CA GLU A 105 -2.97 -18.11 -2.80
C GLU A 105 -2.20 -19.09 -1.90
N LYS A 106 -1.81 -20.28 -2.41
CA LYS A 106 -1.02 -21.25 -1.65
C LYS A 106 0.33 -20.68 -1.21
N ALA A 107 0.94 -19.83 -2.05
CA ALA A 107 2.23 -19.23 -1.78
C ALA A 107 2.21 -18.23 -0.62
N PHE A 108 1.03 -17.81 -0.17
CA PHE A 108 0.90 -16.99 1.03
C PHE A 108 1.32 -17.76 2.30
N ILE A 109 0.98 -19.05 2.39
CA ILE A 109 1.27 -19.90 3.55
C ILE A 109 2.52 -20.74 3.31
N GLU A 110 2.65 -21.39 2.14
CA GLU A 110 3.71 -22.32 1.78
C GLU A 110 4.49 -21.81 0.57
N ALA A 111 5.82 -22.01 0.56
CA ALA A 111 6.62 -21.65 -0.61
C ALA A 111 6.26 -22.55 -1.80
N VAL A 112 5.97 -21.95 -2.95
CA VAL A 112 5.78 -22.66 -4.22
C VAL A 112 7.08 -22.57 -5.02
N GLU A 113 7.80 -23.67 -5.09
CA GLU A 113 9.08 -23.72 -5.79
C GLU A 113 8.93 -23.39 -7.28
N GLY A 114 9.89 -22.64 -7.83
CA GLY A 114 9.93 -22.25 -9.24
C GLY A 114 8.98 -21.12 -9.65
N ALA A 115 7.99 -20.76 -8.84
CA ALA A 115 7.04 -19.69 -9.18
C ALA A 115 7.72 -18.32 -9.29
N GLU A 116 8.72 -18.05 -8.45
CA GLU A 116 9.51 -16.80 -8.47
C GLU A 116 10.29 -16.64 -9.78
N ASP A 117 10.70 -17.74 -10.40
CA ASP A 117 11.54 -17.76 -11.60
C ASP A 117 10.75 -17.69 -12.91
N SER A 118 9.42 -17.82 -12.86
CA SER A 118 8.57 -17.78 -14.06
C SER A 118 8.10 -16.36 -14.39
N ARG A 119 8.54 -15.86 -15.55
CA ARG A 119 8.04 -14.60 -16.13
C ARG A 119 6.65 -14.76 -16.71
N GLU A 120 6.36 -15.95 -17.25
CA GLU A 120 5.10 -16.29 -17.89
C GLU A 120 3.95 -16.30 -16.88
N LEU A 121 4.19 -16.85 -15.69
CA LEU A 121 3.19 -16.88 -14.62
C LEU A 121 2.68 -15.48 -14.24
N ALA A 122 3.56 -14.48 -14.21
CA ALA A 122 3.15 -13.11 -13.94
C ALA A 122 2.21 -12.55 -15.01
N VAL A 123 2.45 -12.90 -16.27
CA VAL A 123 1.60 -12.49 -17.40
C VAL A 123 0.24 -13.16 -17.31
N GLU A 124 0.20 -14.45 -16.95
CA GLU A 124 -1.04 -15.21 -16.75
C GLU A 124 -1.88 -14.62 -15.61
N ASP A 125 -1.24 -14.32 -14.47
CA ASP A 125 -1.89 -13.72 -13.32
C ASP A 125 -2.53 -12.35 -13.67
N LEU A 126 -1.78 -11.46 -14.34
CA LEU A 126 -2.28 -10.15 -14.75
C LEU A 126 -3.39 -10.26 -15.80
N LYS A 127 -3.30 -11.19 -16.75
CA LYS A 127 -4.35 -11.48 -17.73
C LYS A 127 -5.62 -12.01 -17.08
N ALA A 128 -5.49 -12.92 -16.11
CA ALA A 128 -6.64 -13.46 -15.37
C ALA A 128 -7.42 -12.39 -14.63
N HIS A 129 -6.74 -11.32 -14.19
CA HIS A 129 -7.37 -10.15 -13.58
C HIS A 129 -7.83 -9.09 -14.59
N GLY A 130 -7.67 -9.32 -15.89
CA GLY A 130 -8.09 -8.38 -16.93
C GLY A 130 -7.43 -7.01 -16.80
N LEU A 131 -6.08 -6.99 -16.73
CA LEU A 131 -5.30 -5.75 -16.63
C LEU A 131 -5.63 -4.78 -17.77
N THR A 132 -5.80 -3.48 -17.47
CA THR A 132 -6.12 -2.42 -18.41
C THR A 132 -5.10 -1.27 -18.34
N ALA A 133 -5.06 -0.42 -19.34
CA ALA A 133 -4.16 0.75 -19.35
C ALA A 133 -4.45 1.79 -18.26
N ASN A 134 -5.60 1.72 -17.59
CA ASN A 134 -5.94 2.59 -16.46
C ASN A 134 -5.35 2.11 -15.14
N ASP A 135 -4.81 0.88 -15.09
CA ASP A 135 -4.28 0.29 -13.87
C ASP A 135 -2.83 0.75 -13.61
N LEU A 136 -2.41 0.76 -12.34
CA LEU A 136 -1.01 0.90 -11.92
C LEU A 136 -0.48 -0.45 -11.44
N VAL A 137 0.68 -0.87 -11.93
CA VAL A 137 1.35 -2.10 -11.48
C VAL A 137 2.62 -1.76 -10.72
N VAL A 138 2.71 -2.21 -9.47
CA VAL A 138 3.88 -2.06 -8.59
C VAL A 138 4.54 -3.41 -8.37
N GLY A 139 5.70 -3.61 -8.97
CA GLY A 139 6.52 -4.80 -8.81
C GLY A 139 7.40 -4.71 -7.56
N ILE A 140 7.41 -5.75 -6.73
CA ILE A 140 8.09 -5.74 -5.43
C ILE A 140 9.08 -6.90 -5.35
N ALA A 141 10.38 -6.60 -5.21
CA ALA A 141 11.41 -7.59 -4.99
C ALA A 141 12.59 -6.99 -4.21
N ALA A 142 12.90 -7.51 -3.03
CA ALA A 142 14.01 -7.03 -2.22
C ALA A 142 15.34 -7.08 -2.97
N SER A 143 15.64 -8.19 -3.65
CA SER A 143 16.81 -8.35 -4.52
C SER A 143 16.77 -7.42 -5.75
N GLY A 144 15.57 -7.06 -6.20
CA GLY A 144 15.36 -6.29 -7.42
C GLY A 144 15.57 -7.09 -8.72
N ARG A 145 15.49 -8.45 -8.68
CA ARG A 145 15.83 -9.31 -9.83
C ARG A 145 14.77 -10.34 -10.20
N THR A 146 13.79 -10.54 -9.37
CA THR A 146 12.79 -11.61 -9.45
C THR A 146 12.18 -11.70 -10.85
N PRO A 147 12.35 -12.83 -11.57
CA PRO A 147 11.85 -13.00 -12.94
C PRO A 147 10.34 -12.82 -13.05
N TYR A 148 9.56 -13.34 -12.09
CA TYR A 148 8.12 -13.11 -12.01
C TYR A 148 7.78 -11.60 -12.08
N VAL A 149 8.46 -10.77 -11.28
CA VAL A 149 8.22 -9.31 -11.27
C VAL A 149 8.61 -8.67 -12.60
N LEU A 150 9.75 -9.08 -13.19
CA LEU A 150 10.17 -8.58 -14.49
C LEU A 150 9.16 -8.90 -15.59
N GLY A 151 8.63 -10.13 -15.62
CA GLY A 151 7.61 -10.54 -16.58
C GLY A 151 6.34 -9.71 -16.48
N GLY A 152 5.88 -9.47 -15.25
CA GLY A 152 4.69 -8.66 -15.00
C GLY A 152 4.86 -7.19 -15.37
N LEU A 153 6.00 -6.57 -15.04
CA LEU A 153 6.29 -5.18 -15.40
C LEU A 153 6.37 -5.00 -16.92
N ASP A 154 7.04 -5.92 -17.63
CA ASP A 154 7.12 -5.87 -19.09
C ASP A 154 5.74 -6.02 -19.73
N TYR A 155 4.91 -6.94 -19.23
CA TYR A 155 3.54 -7.11 -19.72
C TYR A 155 2.69 -5.86 -19.42
N ALA A 156 2.73 -5.33 -18.19
CA ALA A 156 1.98 -4.13 -17.82
C ALA A 156 2.31 -2.92 -18.73
N LYS A 157 3.61 -2.72 -19.03
CA LYS A 157 4.02 -1.68 -20.01
C LYS A 157 3.46 -1.94 -21.39
N SER A 158 3.40 -3.21 -21.85
CA SER A 158 2.83 -3.53 -23.15
C SER A 158 1.33 -3.27 -23.25
N VAL A 159 0.61 -3.30 -22.12
CA VAL A 159 -0.81 -2.93 -22.01
C VAL A 159 -1.00 -1.41 -21.95
N GLY A 160 0.04 -0.65 -21.60
CA GLY A 160 0.00 0.81 -21.46
C GLY A 160 -0.23 1.29 -20.02
N CYS A 161 -0.04 0.42 -19.02
CA CYS A 161 -0.12 0.78 -17.61
C CYS A 161 1.08 1.62 -17.16
N HIS A 162 0.89 2.52 -16.20
CA HIS A 162 2.01 2.98 -15.39
C HIS A 162 2.61 1.83 -14.59
N THR A 163 3.94 1.82 -14.45
CA THR A 163 4.65 0.76 -13.73
C THR A 163 5.65 1.36 -12.74
N ALA A 164 5.63 0.86 -11.50
CA ALA A 164 6.61 1.18 -10.48
C ALA A 164 7.29 -0.10 -9.97
N ALA A 165 8.52 0.03 -9.49
CA ALA A 165 9.27 -1.06 -8.90
C ALA A 165 9.81 -0.67 -7.53
N ILE A 166 9.65 -1.56 -6.52
CA ILE A 166 10.21 -1.41 -5.18
C ILE A 166 11.32 -2.44 -4.99
N ALA A 167 12.56 -1.97 -4.83
CA ALA A 167 13.73 -2.80 -4.62
C ALA A 167 14.56 -2.31 -3.42
N CYS A 168 15.37 -3.21 -2.83
CA CYS A 168 16.29 -2.86 -1.74
C CYS A 168 17.76 -2.83 -2.20
N ASN A 169 17.98 -2.80 -3.51
CA ASN A 169 19.27 -2.60 -4.17
C ASN A 169 19.13 -1.48 -5.21
N ILE A 170 20.16 -0.63 -5.30
CA ILE A 170 20.22 0.47 -6.26
C ILE A 170 20.59 -0.04 -7.65
N GLY A 171 19.98 0.49 -8.70
CA GLY A 171 20.22 0.10 -10.10
C GLY A 171 19.71 -1.30 -10.43
N SER A 172 18.67 -1.73 -9.76
CA SER A 172 18.06 -3.04 -9.85
C SER A 172 17.51 -3.35 -11.25
N ALA A 173 17.36 -4.64 -11.57
CA ALA A 173 16.77 -5.05 -12.85
C ALA A 173 15.29 -4.63 -12.96
N ILE A 174 14.50 -4.80 -11.87
CA ILE A 174 13.10 -4.38 -11.87
C ILE A 174 12.97 -2.86 -11.91
N GLY A 175 13.89 -2.11 -11.26
CA GLY A 175 13.91 -0.64 -11.33
C GLY A 175 14.17 -0.13 -12.74
N LYS A 176 15.03 -0.82 -13.52
CA LYS A 176 15.28 -0.50 -14.94
C LYS A 176 14.12 -0.91 -15.85
N ALA A 177 13.38 -1.95 -15.49
CA ALA A 177 12.23 -2.41 -16.25
C ALA A 177 11.01 -1.52 -16.04
N ALA A 178 10.79 -0.99 -14.86
CA ALA A 178 9.67 -0.10 -14.53
C ALA A 178 9.90 1.32 -15.09
N GLU A 179 8.81 2.09 -15.18
CA GLU A 179 8.82 3.52 -15.48
C GLU A 179 9.32 4.33 -14.27
N LEU A 180 8.99 3.87 -13.06
CA LEU A 180 9.37 4.50 -11.80
C LEU A 180 10.11 3.51 -10.91
N ALA A 181 11.35 3.83 -10.53
CA ALA A 181 12.15 3.03 -9.60
C ALA A 181 12.12 3.63 -8.19
N ILE A 182 11.65 2.84 -7.21
CA ILE A 182 11.70 3.14 -5.78
C ILE A 182 12.75 2.19 -5.17
N GLU A 183 14.00 2.64 -5.12
CA GLU A 183 15.13 1.82 -4.71
C GLU A 183 15.68 2.26 -3.35
N VAL A 184 15.42 1.44 -2.33
CA VAL A 184 15.74 1.76 -0.93
C VAL A 184 16.91 0.90 -0.45
N ASN A 185 18.07 1.49 -0.29
CA ASN A 185 19.23 0.80 0.28
C ASN A 185 19.20 0.89 1.82
N CYS A 186 18.70 -0.16 2.48
CA CYS A 186 18.67 -0.29 3.94
C CYS A 186 19.98 -0.84 4.53
N GLY A 187 21.00 -1.07 3.71
CA GLY A 187 22.21 -1.78 4.11
C GLY A 187 22.00 -3.30 4.26
N PRO A 188 23.07 -4.04 4.62
CA PRO A 188 23.02 -5.49 4.78
C PRO A 188 22.14 -5.88 5.96
N GLU A 189 21.48 -7.03 5.85
CA GLU A 189 20.63 -7.56 6.93
C GLU A 189 21.45 -8.02 8.14
N VAL A 190 20.83 -8.03 9.31
CA VAL A 190 21.46 -8.55 10.52
C VAL A 190 21.78 -10.05 10.42
N LEU A 191 20.95 -10.80 9.70
CA LEU A 191 21.19 -12.16 9.24
C LEU A 191 21.31 -12.11 7.73
N THR A 192 22.50 -12.28 7.20
CA THR A 192 22.83 -12.12 5.78
C THR A 192 21.86 -12.89 4.88
N GLY A 193 21.33 -12.23 3.85
CA GLY A 193 20.39 -12.81 2.88
C GLY A 193 18.93 -12.92 3.37
N SER A 194 18.65 -12.66 4.67
CA SER A 194 17.29 -12.76 5.20
C SER A 194 16.49 -11.46 4.96
N THR A 195 16.13 -11.20 3.71
CA THR A 195 15.47 -9.98 3.25
C THR A 195 14.03 -9.78 3.75
N ARG A 196 13.49 -10.75 4.52
CA ARG A 196 12.23 -10.56 5.25
C ARG A 196 12.33 -9.55 6.39
N LEU A 197 13.55 -9.16 6.81
CA LEU A 197 13.85 -8.26 7.92
C LEU A 197 13.76 -6.78 7.49
N LYS A 198 14.88 -6.04 7.43
CA LYS A 198 14.88 -4.62 7.07
C LYS A 198 14.28 -4.33 5.69
N SER A 199 14.61 -5.16 4.71
CA SER A 199 14.04 -5.03 3.35
C SER A 199 12.53 -5.21 3.36
N GLY A 200 12.01 -6.22 4.08
CA GLY A 200 10.58 -6.41 4.27
C GLY A 200 9.93 -5.23 5.01
N THR A 201 10.56 -4.71 6.06
CA THR A 201 10.11 -3.52 6.78
C THR A 201 10.02 -2.30 5.85
N ALA A 202 11.03 -2.08 5.02
CA ALA A 202 11.03 -0.99 4.04
C ALA A 202 9.89 -1.12 3.03
N GLN A 203 9.71 -2.30 2.45
CA GLN A 203 8.61 -2.58 1.52
C GLN A 203 7.25 -2.32 2.16
N LYS A 204 7.00 -2.84 3.37
CA LYS A 204 5.76 -2.60 4.11
C LYS A 204 5.47 -1.11 4.31
N LEU A 205 6.46 -0.33 4.72
CA LEU A 205 6.29 1.11 4.93
C LEU A 205 5.96 1.83 3.62
N ILE A 206 6.60 1.47 2.52
CA ILE A 206 6.36 2.07 1.19
C ILE A 206 4.96 1.70 0.69
N LEU A 207 4.54 0.44 0.80
CA LEU A 207 3.19 0.00 0.40
C LEU A 207 2.11 0.77 1.16
N ASN A 208 2.25 0.89 2.50
CA ASN A 208 1.32 1.67 3.31
C ASN A 208 1.29 3.17 2.91
N MET A 209 2.44 3.76 2.50
CA MET A 209 2.48 5.14 2.00
C MET A 209 1.73 5.27 0.67
N ILE A 210 1.89 4.30 -0.24
CA ILE A 210 1.22 4.32 -1.55
C ILE A 210 -0.29 4.15 -1.38
N SER A 211 -0.74 3.09 -0.70
CA SER A 211 -2.17 2.83 -0.51
C SER A 211 -2.86 3.93 0.28
N THR A 212 -2.35 4.27 1.47
CA THR A 212 -2.95 5.33 2.29
C THR A 212 -2.91 6.69 1.59
N GLY A 213 -1.77 7.04 0.98
CA GLY A 213 -1.62 8.31 0.28
C GLY A 213 -2.61 8.45 -0.88
N SER A 214 -2.79 7.41 -1.69
CA SER A 214 -3.74 7.43 -2.80
C SER A 214 -5.19 7.47 -2.32
N MET A 215 -5.54 6.75 -1.26
CA MET A 215 -6.88 6.81 -0.67
C MET A 215 -7.20 8.19 -0.07
N VAL A 216 -6.22 8.84 0.57
CA VAL A 216 -6.38 10.23 1.04
C VAL A 216 -6.63 11.18 -0.14
N ARG A 217 -5.90 11.01 -1.26
CA ARG A 217 -6.06 11.80 -2.48
C ARG A 217 -7.41 11.61 -3.17
N THR A 218 -8.07 10.47 -2.96
CA THR A 218 -9.40 10.17 -3.50
C THR A 218 -10.55 10.42 -2.49
N GLY A 219 -10.31 11.27 -1.49
CA GLY A 219 -11.34 11.73 -0.56
C GLY A 219 -11.75 10.71 0.51
N LYS A 220 -10.92 9.67 0.78
CA LYS A 220 -11.18 8.64 1.80
C LYS A 220 -10.81 9.07 3.22
N ALA A 221 -10.37 10.31 3.39
CA ALA A 221 -10.06 10.89 4.69
C ALA A 221 -10.60 12.31 4.81
N TYR A 222 -10.95 12.72 6.03
CA TYR A 222 -11.21 14.11 6.40
C TYR A 222 -10.30 14.46 7.57
N GLN A 223 -9.46 15.50 7.40
CA GLN A 223 -8.33 15.76 8.31
C GLN A 223 -7.46 14.48 8.40
N ASN A 224 -7.33 13.86 9.57
CA ASN A 224 -6.67 12.57 9.79
C ASN A 224 -7.63 11.44 10.17
N LEU A 225 -8.93 11.60 9.87
CA LEU A 225 -9.99 10.67 10.25
C LEU A 225 -10.41 9.79 9.08
N MET A 226 -10.65 8.51 9.37
CA MET A 226 -11.16 7.52 8.43
C MET A 226 -12.68 7.70 8.25
N VAL A 227 -13.11 8.37 7.19
CA VAL A 227 -14.53 8.73 7.01
C VAL A 227 -15.38 7.72 6.24
N ASP A 228 -14.75 6.70 5.67
CA ASP A 228 -15.42 5.60 4.94
C ASP A 228 -15.29 4.25 5.68
N VAL A 229 -15.12 4.27 7.00
CA VAL A 229 -15.04 3.06 7.83
C VAL A 229 -16.34 2.25 7.75
N GLN A 230 -16.21 0.94 7.54
CA GLN A 230 -17.37 0.04 7.56
C GLN A 230 -17.73 -0.38 8.99
N GLN A 231 -19.01 -0.25 9.35
CA GLN A 231 -19.52 -0.51 10.71
C GLN A 231 -20.00 -1.97 10.85
N THR A 232 -19.09 -2.93 10.73
CA THR A 232 -19.43 -4.36 10.72
C THR A 232 -19.50 -4.99 12.11
N ASN A 233 -19.12 -4.28 13.17
CA ASN A 233 -19.17 -4.75 14.55
C ASN A 233 -19.28 -3.57 15.54
N GLU A 234 -19.60 -3.87 16.82
CA GLU A 234 -19.80 -2.88 17.87
C GLU A 234 -18.64 -1.90 18.04
N LYS A 235 -17.39 -2.40 17.97
CA LYS A 235 -16.19 -1.56 18.03
C LYS A 235 -16.16 -0.55 16.89
N LEU A 236 -16.56 -0.95 15.69
CA LEU A 236 -16.56 -0.07 14.51
C LEU A 236 -17.71 0.91 14.54
N HIS A 237 -18.88 0.55 15.10
CA HIS A 237 -19.96 1.50 15.38
C HIS A 237 -19.50 2.60 16.36
N THR A 238 -18.92 2.22 17.50
CA THR A 238 -18.36 3.17 18.46
C THR A 238 -17.28 4.06 17.84
N ARG A 239 -16.43 3.49 16.98
CA ARG A 239 -15.42 4.27 16.25
C ARG A 239 -16.07 5.29 15.30
N ALA A 240 -17.10 4.93 14.56
CA ALA A 240 -17.84 5.83 13.67
C ALA A 240 -18.43 7.02 14.42
N GLU A 241 -19.07 6.78 15.57
CA GLU A 241 -19.56 7.86 16.45
C GLU A 241 -18.42 8.79 16.88
N ASN A 242 -17.30 8.23 17.35
CA ASN A 242 -16.14 9.02 17.78
C ASN A 242 -15.57 9.87 16.63
N ILE A 243 -15.48 9.33 15.42
CA ILE A 243 -15.02 10.07 14.24
C ILE A 243 -15.93 11.27 13.96
N VAL A 244 -17.26 11.11 14.03
CA VAL A 244 -18.19 12.22 13.84
C VAL A 244 -18.04 13.27 14.94
N ILE A 245 -17.89 12.85 16.20
CA ILE A 245 -17.65 13.77 17.35
C ILE A 245 -16.34 14.53 17.13
N ASP A 246 -15.25 13.84 16.81
CA ASP A 246 -13.92 14.45 16.60
C ASP A 246 -13.93 15.45 15.42
N ALA A 247 -14.69 15.14 14.37
CA ALA A 247 -14.79 15.97 13.18
C ALA A 247 -15.64 17.23 13.38
N THR A 248 -16.69 17.17 14.24
CA THR A 248 -17.75 18.17 14.28
C THR A 248 -17.92 18.85 15.64
N GLY A 249 -17.41 18.24 16.72
CA GLY A 249 -17.56 18.72 18.09
C GLY A 249 -18.96 18.51 18.70
N VAL A 250 -19.84 17.74 18.06
CA VAL A 250 -21.19 17.48 18.58
C VAL A 250 -21.19 16.41 19.68
N GLU A 251 -22.25 16.39 20.49
CA GLU A 251 -22.46 15.33 21.49
C GLU A 251 -22.80 13.99 20.82
N ARG A 252 -22.51 12.88 21.53
CA ARG A 252 -22.63 11.50 21.03
C ARG A 252 -24.02 11.19 20.48
N GLU A 253 -25.09 11.63 21.15
CA GLU A 253 -26.46 11.39 20.70
C GLU A 253 -26.75 12.05 19.35
N LYS A 254 -26.23 13.27 19.15
CA LYS A 254 -26.34 13.97 17.86
C LYS A 254 -25.49 13.33 16.77
N ALA A 255 -24.29 12.82 17.11
CA ALA A 255 -23.44 12.09 16.19
C ALA A 255 -24.13 10.80 15.71
N ARG A 256 -24.71 10.02 16.63
CA ARG A 256 -25.46 8.81 16.32
C ARG A 256 -26.66 9.10 15.42
N ALA A 257 -27.48 10.09 15.79
CA ALA A 257 -28.64 10.49 15.00
C ALA A 257 -28.25 10.92 13.58
N ALA A 258 -27.12 11.61 13.42
CA ALA A 258 -26.62 12.00 12.10
C ALA A 258 -26.13 10.78 11.27
N ILE A 259 -25.47 9.81 11.90
CA ILE A 259 -25.05 8.55 11.23
C ILE A 259 -26.29 7.77 10.79
N ASP A 260 -27.29 7.63 11.65
CA ASP A 260 -28.54 6.94 11.34
C ASP A 260 -29.28 7.64 10.18
N ALA A 261 -29.39 8.96 10.20
CA ALA A 261 -29.98 9.75 9.12
C ALA A 261 -29.20 9.67 7.80
N ALA A 262 -27.91 9.36 7.86
CA ALA A 262 -27.02 9.18 6.72
C ALA A 262 -26.91 7.72 6.27
N ASP A 263 -27.79 6.85 6.68
CA ASP A 263 -27.80 5.39 6.36
C ASP A 263 -26.43 4.73 6.68
N GLY A 264 -25.85 5.09 7.82
CA GLY A 264 -24.57 4.58 8.29
C GLY A 264 -23.33 5.26 7.69
N SER A 265 -23.46 6.22 6.78
CA SER A 265 -22.32 6.91 6.16
C SER A 265 -21.75 7.98 7.09
N VAL A 266 -20.58 7.70 7.68
CA VAL A 266 -19.85 8.66 8.52
C VAL A 266 -19.50 9.94 7.76
N LYS A 267 -19.04 9.80 6.52
CA LYS A 267 -18.70 10.91 5.63
C LYS A 267 -19.89 11.83 5.39
N THR A 268 -21.05 11.25 5.08
CA THR A 268 -22.29 11.99 4.88
C THR A 268 -22.74 12.67 6.16
N ALA A 269 -22.72 11.96 7.31
CA ALA A 269 -23.07 12.52 8.62
C ALA A 269 -22.21 13.74 9.00
N ILE A 270 -20.90 13.67 8.78
CA ILE A 270 -19.98 14.82 8.98
C ILE A 270 -20.36 15.99 8.07
N THR A 271 -20.64 15.71 6.80
CA THR A 271 -21.02 16.74 5.82
C THR A 271 -22.34 17.41 6.21
N MET A 272 -23.34 16.62 6.62
CA MET A 272 -24.64 17.15 7.13
C MET A 272 -24.43 18.14 8.28
N LEU A 273 -23.65 17.73 9.27
CA LEU A 273 -23.44 18.51 10.49
C LEU A 273 -22.63 19.79 10.26
N LEU A 274 -21.61 19.72 9.39
CA LEU A 274 -20.74 20.87 9.12
C LEU A 274 -21.30 21.85 8.08
N ALA A 275 -22.15 21.38 7.16
CA ALA A 275 -22.79 22.20 6.13
C ALA A 275 -24.23 22.59 6.48
N ASP A 276 -24.74 22.18 7.65
CA ASP A 276 -26.12 22.42 8.13
C ASP A 276 -27.16 22.04 7.07
N CYS A 277 -27.11 20.81 6.56
CA CYS A 277 -27.99 20.33 5.51
C CYS A 277 -28.48 18.89 5.80
N ASP A 278 -29.50 18.45 5.05
CA ASP A 278 -30.00 17.08 5.14
C ASP A 278 -29.07 16.05 4.45
N ALA A 279 -29.35 14.77 4.64
CA ALA A 279 -28.54 13.67 4.08
C ALA A 279 -28.52 13.68 2.53
N ALA A 280 -29.64 14.03 1.90
CA ALA A 280 -29.75 14.07 0.45
C ALA A 280 -28.87 15.19 -0.15
N GLU A 281 -28.88 16.36 0.46
CA GLU A 281 -28.01 17.46 0.06
C GLU A 281 -26.54 17.17 0.35
N ALA A 282 -26.22 16.61 1.52
CA ALA A 282 -24.87 16.19 1.85
C ALA A 282 -24.30 15.18 0.84
N ALA A 283 -25.12 14.20 0.42
CA ALA A 283 -24.73 13.22 -0.60
C ALA A 283 -24.46 13.90 -1.96
N ARG A 284 -25.33 14.82 -2.41
CA ARG A 284 -25.11 15.59 -3.65
C ARG A 284 -23.83 16.43 -3.61
N ARG A 285 -23.55 17.08 -2.48
CA ARG A 285 -22.32 17.87 -2.29
C ARG A 285 -21.08 16.98 -2.33
N LEU A 286 -21.13 15.83 -1.68
CA LEU A 286 -20.03 14.85 -1.71
C LEU A 286 -19.79 14.30 -3.12
N GLU A 287 -20.83 14.01 -3.90
CA GLU A 287 -20.71 13.59 -5.28
C GLU A 287 -20.03 14.68 -6.15
N ARG A 288 -20.48 15.91 -6.05
CA ARG A 288 -19.88 17.08 -6.76
C ARG A 288 -18.44 17.35 -6.33
N ALA A 289 -18.10 17.04 -5.08
CA ALA A 289 -16.77 17.18 -4.51
C ALA A 289 -15.91 15.90 -4.67
N HIS A 290 -16.31 14.93 -5.49
CA HIS A 290 -15.60 13.66 -5.68
C HIS A 290 -15.25 12.96 -4.36
N GLY A 291 -16.17 13.01 -3.38
CA GLY A 291 -16.00 12.39 -2.07
C GLY A 291 -15.17 13.19 -1.06
N HIS A 292 -14.67 14.36 -1.41
CA HIS A 292 -13.88 15.21 -0.51
C HIS A 292 -14.77 16.03 0.43
N VAL A 293 -14.85 15.64 1.71
CA VAL A 293 -15.66 16.31 2.73
C VAL A 293 -15.33 17.81 2.82
N ARG A 294 -14.04 18.17 2.82
CA ARG A 294 -13.61 19.58 2.92
C ARG A 294 -14.13 20.45 1.80
N GLU A 295 -14.24 19.93 0.61
CA GLU A 295 -14.79 20.61 -0.56
C GLU A 295 -16.31 20.62 -0.49
N ALA A 296 -16.93 19.47 -0.15
CA ALA A 296 -18.37 19.34 -0.04
C ALA A 296 -19.01 20.34 0.93
N ILE A 297 -18.38 20.58 2.09
CA ILE A 297 -18.89 21.56 3.08
C ILE A 297 -18.79 23.03 2.62
N ARG A 298 -17.97 23.33 1.60
CA ARG A 298 -17.79 24.69 1.05
C ARG A 298 -18.71 24.98 -0.13
N LEU A 299 -19.35 23.97 -0.69
CA LEU A 299 -20.28 24.17 -1.81
C LEU A 299 -21.54 24.85 -1.30
N GLU A 300 -21.93 25.98 -1.94
CA GLU A 300 -23.20 26.65 -1.67
C GLU A 300 -24.38 25.84 -2.21
N VAL A 301 -25.55 26.00 -1.57
CA VAL A 301 -26.81 25.44 -2.07
C VAL A 301 -27.16 26.18 -3.35
N LEU A 302 -27.28 25.43 -4.45
CA LEU A 302 -27.77 25.97 -5.73
C LEU A 302 -29.28 26.05 -5.76
#